data_ff13f4717f9452ee6caae64bc081ed20
#
_entry.id   ff13f4717f9452ee6caae64bc081ed20
#
_cell.length_a   1.000
_cell.length_b   1.000
_cell.length_c   1.000
_cell.angle_alpha   90.00
_cell.angle_beta   90.00
_cell.angle_gamma   90.00
#
_symmetry.space_group_name_H-M   'P 1'
#
loop_
_entity.id
_entity.type
_entity.pdbx_description
1 polymer ?
#
loop_
_entity_poly.entity_id
_entity_poly.type
_entity_poly.pdbx_seq_one_letter_code
_entity_poly.pdbx_strand_id
1 'polypeptide(L)'
;MSMNTAAFESRQALHKFLALRLGLIAVVFGLITSVSLWFYGIELLEHDAVEKAQEVAQELISEHRTTLEMLDQSRQTPEQSQKTLLDWSNQQIDQTFTFIEIYNAAGEEIVVAQSSDPFARHLAESREHLNPKVEAQYKPHFEKNTLFVQTFTPLELGQDNRIIGYLELMYTYPPQLLKRQHEYLIEAVIAVVISILLTALVLYPILLRLINVVNQQKHAILKGNLEMMTLLGSAISKRDSDTDAHNFRVTLYAIALAESVDLPLNERQALLKGAFVHDIGKIAISDTILLKPGPLNDEEFSIMKTHVSEGLDIIHSASWLQEGRDVVAFHHEKVDGSGYPNGLARNHIPINARIFALADVFDALTSKRPYKEPMPLQKALTILREGRGNHFDPALTDAFLQLAPDLYRNYYGLERRELEQRLNHIVKRYFL
;
A
#
# COMPACT_ATOMS: atom_id res chain seq x y z
N MET A 1 -2.21 4.26 8.42
CA MET A 1 -0.79 4.54 8.11
C MET A 1 -0.80 5.52 6.93
N SER A 2 -0.85 6.83 7.22
CA SER A 2 -0.89 7.90 6.20
C SER A 2 0.49 8.00 5.56
N MET A 3 0.62 7.51 4.35
CA MET A 3 1.81 7.75 3.53
C MET A 3 1.88 9.24 3.23
N ASN A 4 2.93 9.87 3.72
CA ASN A 4 3.24 11.27 3.53
C ASN A 4 3.39 11.55 2.02
N THR A 5 2.38 12.14 1.39
CA THR A 5 2.33 12.44 -0.05
C THR A 5 3.48 13.36 -0.49
N ALA A 6 4.01 14.18 0.40
CA ALA A 6 5.17 15.03 0.15
C ALA A 6 6.47 14.27 -0.19
N ALA A 7 6.59 12.98 0.17
CA ALA A 7 7.78 12.18 -0.14
C ALA A 7 7.84 11.69 -1.61
N PHE A 8 6.73 11.76 -2.34
CA PHE A 8 6.67 11.34 -3.74
C PHE A 8 6.90 12.47 -4.75
N GLU A 9 7.02 13.70 -4.28
CA GLU A 9 7.19 14.87 -5.16
C GLU A 9 8.58 14.97 -5.82
N SER A 10 9.61 14.30 -5.32
CA SER A 10 10.88 14.24 -6.02
C SER A 10 11.02 12.90 -6.76
N ARG A 11 11.30 12.98 -8.05
CA ARG A 11 11.58 11.81 -8.91
C ARG A 11 12.66 10.91 -8.30
N GLN A 12 13.64 11.49 -7.61
CA GLN A 12 14.70 10.78 -6.91
C GLN A 12 14.20 9.99 -5.69
N ALA A 13 13.23 10.52 -4.92
CA ALA A 13 12.65 9.82 -3.79
C ALA A 13 11.85 8.59 -4.25
N LEU A 14 11.10 8.72 -5.34
CA LEU A 14 10.37 7.60 -5.96
C LEU A 14 11.34 6.50 -6.44
N HIS A 15 12.42 6.86 -7.13
CA HIS A 15 13.43 5.90 -7.57
C HIS A 15 14.06 5.14 -6.39
N LYS A 16 14.48 5.85 -5.34
CA LYS A 16 15.04 5.23 -4.13
C LYS A 16 14.03 4.31 -3.43
N PHE A 17 12.79 4.73 -3.31
CA PHE A 17 11.72 3.94 -2.69
C PHE A 17 11.44 2.64 -3.46
N LEU A 18 11.29 2.71 -4.79
CA LEU A 18 11.05 1.54 -5.63
C LEU A 18 12.26 0.58 -5.62
N ALA A 19 13.48 1.11 -5.78
CA ALA A 19 14.70 0.32 -5.76
C ALA A 19 14.89 -0.40 -4.41
N LEU A 20 14.67 0.30 -3.29
CA LEU A 20 14.80 -0.28 -1.95
C LEU A 20 13.77 -1.39 -1.72
N ARG A 21 12.52 -1.21 -2.12
CA ARG A 21 11.46 -2.21 -1.93
C ARG A 21 11.65 -3.42 -2.83
N LEU A 22 11.98 -3.23 -4.10
CA LEU A 22 12.29 -4.33 -5.00
C LEU A 22 13.51 -5.11 -4.53
N GLY A 23 14.56 -4.41 -4.06
CA GLY A 23 15.72 -5.06 -3.45
C GLY A 23 15.38 -5.87 -2.19
N LEU A 24 14.57 -5.32 -1.30
CA LEU A 24 14.12 -6.02 -0.09
C LEU A 24 13.28 -7.27 -0.41
N ILE A 25 12.36 -7.18 -1.37
CA ILE A 25 11.55 -8.31 -1.83
C ILE A 25 12.47 -9.39 -2.43
N ALA A 26 13.45 -9.00 -3.23
CA ALA A 26 14.42 -9.93 -3.82
C ALA A 26 15.22 -10.70 -2.76
N VAL A 27 15.71 -9.99 -1.73
CA VAL A 27 16.46 -10.60 -0.62
C VAL A 27 15.57 -11.57 0.18
N VAL A 28 14.37 -11.16 0.55
CA VAL A 28 13.44 -12.00 1.32
C VAL A 28 13.04 -13.24 0.52
N PHE A 29 12.72 -13.08 -0.76
CA PHE A 29 12.36 -14.21 -1.61
C PHE A 29 13.55 -15.16 -1.84
N GLY A 30 14.75 -14.61 -2.03
CA GLY A 30 15.97 -15.39 -2.14
C GLY A 30 16.27 -16.21 -0.90
N LEU A 31 16.11 -15.62 0.30
CA LEU A 31 16.27 -16.33 1.57
C LEU A 31 15.24 -17.46 1.75
N ILE A 32 13.96 -17.20 1.50
CA ILE A 32 12.90 -18.20 1.59
C ILE A 32 13.19 -19.37 0.64
N THR A 33 13.54 -19.07 -0.60
CA THR A 33 13.84 -20.10 -1.60
C THR A 33 15.07 -20.92 -1.22
N SER A 34 16.13 -20.28 -0.71
CA SER A 34 17.33 -20.98 -0.23
C SER A 34 17.03 -21.93 0.91
N VAL A 35 16.27 -21.48 1.90
CA VAL A 35 15.86 -22.30 3.06
C VAL A 35 14.98 -23.47 2.59
N SER A 36 14.01 -23.22 1.72
CA SER A 36 13.13 -24.27 1.20
C SER A 36 13.88 -25.33 0.39
N LEU A 37 14.82 -24.91 -0.46
CA LEU A 37 15.68 -25.85 -1.22
C LEU A 37 16.60 -26.65 -0.31
N TRP A 38 17.11 -26.05 0.75
CA TRP A 38 17.91 -26.75 1.75
C TRP A 38 17.12 -27.88 2.41
N PHE A 39 15.93 -27.58 2.96
CA PHE A 39 15.07 -28.60 3.57
C PHE A 39 14.65 -29.68 2.60
N TYR A 40 14.27 -29.32 1.38
CA TYR A 40 13.93 -30.28 0.33
C TYR A 40 15.11 -31.21 -0.01
N GLY A 41 16.32 -30.66 -0.06
CA GLY A 41 17.54 -31.46 -0.30
C GLY A 41 17.82 -32.48 0.81
N ILE A 42 17.59 -32.11 2.08
CA ILE A 42 17.72 -33.04 3.21
C ILE A 42 16.66 -34.13 3.15
N GLU A 43 15.39 -33.76 2.94
CA GLU A 43 14.27 -34.71 2.85
C GLU A 43 14.48 -35.75 1.74
N LEU A 44 15.07 -35.34 0.61
CA LEU A 44 15.41 -36.25 -0.48
C LEU A 44 16.47 -37.28 -0.08
N LEU A 45 17.50 -36.86 0.68
CA LEU A 45 18.54 -37.75 1.18
C LEU A 45 17.99 -38.69 2.26
N GLU A 46 17.11 -38.22 3.10
CA GLU A 46 16.43 -39.05 4.12
C GLU A 46 15.59 -40.14 3.46
N HIS A 47 14.86 -39.81 2.42
CA HIS A 47 14.05 -40.77 1.65
C HIS A 47 14.91 -41.84 0.97
N ASP A 48 16.01 -41.43 0.34
CA ASP A 48 16.99 -42.37 -0.28
C ASP A 48 17.59 -43.34 0.77
N ALA A 49 17.88 -42.85 1.96
CA ALA A 49 18.39 -43.71 3.04
C ALA A 49 17.37 -44.75 3.53
N VAL A 50 16.08 -44.33 3.63
CA VAL A 50 15.00 -45.26 4.00
C VAL A 50 14.77 -46.32 2.93
N GLU A 51 14.79 -45.95 1.65
CA GLU A 51 14.63 -46.87 0.51
C GLU A 51 15.76 -47.90 0.52
N LYS A 52 17.03 -47.50 0.69
CA LYS A 52 18.18 -48.41 0.83
C LYS A 52 18.06 -49.30 2.03
N ALA A 53 17.60 -48.78 3.17
CA ALA A 53 17.39 -49.61 4.35
C ALA A 53 16.33 -50.70 4.12
N GLN A 54 15.26 -50.37 3.42
CA GLN A 54 14.24 -51.36 3.03
C GLN A 54 14.78 -52.42 2.06
N GLU A 55 15.59 -52.02 1.09
CA GLU A 55 16.26 -52.97 0.17
C GLU A 55 17.14 -53.97 0.94
N VAL A 56 17.96 -53.45 1.85
CA VAL A 56 18.83 -54.29 2.71
C VAL A 56 18.02 -55.19 3.62
N ALA A 57 16.91 -54.68 4.18
CA ALA A 57 16.01 -55.51 4.99
C ALA A 57 15.40 -56.66 4.15
N GLN A 58 15.00 -56.39 2.93
CA GLN A 58 14.48 -57.43 2.02
C GLN A 58 15.56 -58.44 1.62
N GLU A 59 16.77 -57.99 1.35
CA GLU A 59 17.92 -58.85 1.05
C GLU A 59 18.21 -59.78 2.23
N LEU A 60 18.29 -59.22 3.46
CA LEU A 60 18.46 -59.99 4.71
C LEU A 60 17.40 -61.07 4.88
N ILE A 61 16.12 -60.71 4.62
CA ILE A 61 15.00 -61.64 4.72
C ILE A 61 15.11 -62.72 3.65
N SER A 62 15.51 -62.39 2.41
CA SER A 62 15.59 -63.36 1.32
C SER A 62 16.72 -64.36 1.47
N GLU A 63 17.88 -63.91 1.96
CA GLU A 63 19.08 -64.75 2.10
C GLU A 63 19.10 -65.55 3.39
N HIS A 64 18.55 -64.99 4.48
CA HIS A 64 18.64 -65.59 5.82
C HIS A 64 17.29 -65.89 6.45
N ARG A 65 16.27 -66.15 5.65
CA ARG A 65 14.88 -66.38 6.11
C ARG A 65 14.78 -67.44 7.21
N THR A 66 15.38 -68.62 6.98
CA THR A 66 15.31 -69.72 7.95
C THR A 66 16.00 -69.38 9.26
N THR A 67 17.07 -68.61 9.19
CA THR A 67 17.81 -68.16 10.38
C THR A 67 16.97 -67.16 11.20
N LEU A 68 16.29 -66.22 10.54
CA LEU A 68 15.41 -65.23 11.16
C LEU A 68 14.15 -65.90 11.76
N GLU A 69 13.54 -66.88 11.06
CA GLU A 69 12.38 -67.62 11.59
C GLU A 69 12.76 -68.46 12.85
N MET A 70 13.99 -69.00 12.93
CA MET A 70 14.50 -69.68 14.12
C MET A 70 14.68 -68.72 15.31
N LEU A 71 15.07 -67.49 15.06
CA LEU A 71 15.23 -66.46 16.08
C LEU A 71 13.89 -66.02 16.71
N ASP A 72 12.85 -66.00 15.93
CA ASP A 72 11.49 -65.65 16.40
C ASP A 72 10.88 -66.78 17.29
N GLN A 73 11.24 -68.02 17.04
CA GLN A 73 10.67 -69.18 17.74
C GLN A 73 11.43 -69.61 19.00
N SER A 74 12.70 -69.24 19.15
CA SER A 74 13.57 -69.71 20.23
C SER A 74 13.81 -68.65 21.31
N ARG A 75 13.73 -69.07 22.63
CA ARG A 75 14.06 -68.19 23.76
C ARG A 75 15.58 -67.93 23.92
N GLN A 76 16.41 -68.68 23.22
CA GLN A 76 17.87 -68.48 23.14
C GLN A 76 18.30 -68.57 21.71
N THR A 77 19.00 -67.57 21.23
CA THR A 77 19.55 -67.51 19.86
C THR A 77 20.67 -68.52 19.71
N PRO A 78 20.58 -69.50 18.80
CA PRO A 78 21.68 -70.45 18.53
C PRO A 78 22.95 -69.69 18.13
N GLU A 79 24.09 -70.02 18.70
CA GLU A 79 25.39 -69.37 18.46
C GLU A 79 25.78 -69.38 16.97
N GLN A 80 25.39 -70.44 16.24
CA GLN A 80 25.58 -70.56 14.83
C GLN A 80 24.75 -69.53 14.01
N SER A 81 23.49 -69.23 14.44
CA SER A 81 22.60 -68.26 13.82
C SER A 81 23.11 -66.85 14.00
N GLN A 82 23.56 -66.51 15.22
CA GLN A 82 24.17 -65.19 15.49
C GLN A 82 25.44 -64.99 14.63
N LYS A 83 26.30 -66.01 14.52
CA LYS A 83 27.52 -65.93 13.74
C LYS A 83 27.20 -65.69 12.23
N THR A 84 26.21 -66.39 11.70
CA THR A 84 25.80 -66.22 10.28
C THR A 84 25.31 -64.80 9.98
N LEU A 85 24.47 -64.24 10.88
CA LEU A 85 23.95 -62.84 10.72
C LEU A 85 25.08 -61.82 10.96
N LEU A 86 26.00 -62.08 11.87
CA LEU A 86 27.15 -61.20 12.11
C LEU A 86 28.08 -61.17 10.91
N ASP A 87 28.36 -62.32 10.31
CA ASP A 87 29.19 -62.42 9.10
C ASP A 87 28.53 -61.65 7.92
N TRP A 88 27.22 -61.79 7.72
CA TRP A 88 26.47 -61.03 6.73
C TRP A 88 26.50 -59.51 7.04
N SER A 89 26.21 -59.09 8.27
CA SER A 89 26.27 -57.71 8.67
C SER A 89 27.64 -57.06 8.47
N ASN A 90 28.72 -57.80 8.78
CA ASN A 90 30.09 -57.35 8.56
C ASN A 90 30.43 -57.18 7.04
N GLN A 91 29.79 -57.93 6.17
CA GLN A 91 29.94 -57.75 4.70
C GLN A 91 29.29 -56.48 4.17
N GLN A 92 28.21 -56.00 4.82
CA GLN A 92 27.52 -54.77 4.48
C GLN A 92 28.20 -53.52 5.09
N ILE A 93 28.98 -53.72 6.18
CA ILE A 93 29.75 -52.65 6.81
C ILE A 93 30.88 -52.20 5.88
N ASP A 94 31.26 -50.93 5.98
CA ASP A 94 32.31 -50.24 5.21
C ASP A 94 32.04 -50.08 3.70
N GLN A 95 30.99 -50.69 3.15
CA GLN A 95 30.55 -50.45 1.79
C GLN A 95 29.53 -49.29 1.69
N THR A 96 28.54 -49.31 2.55
CA THR A 96 27.40 -48.38 2.50
C THR A 96 26.97 -47.98 3.94
N PHE A 97 27.11 -48.87 4.88
CA PHE A 97 26.65 -48.64 6.26
C PHE A 97 27.84 -48.62 7.22
N THR A 98 27.73 -47.75 8.20
CA THR A 98 28.73 -47.63 9.29
C THR A 98 28.35 -48.43 10.54
N PHE A 99 27.07 -48.81 10.60
CA PHE A 99 26.52 -49.52 11.74
C PHE A 99 25.30 -50.36 11.32
N ILE A 100 25.20 -51.57 11.82
CA ILE A 100 24.09 -52.50 11.61
C ILE A 100 23.79 -53.22 12.92
N GLU A 101 22.54 -53.13 13.35
CA GLU A 101 22.00 -53.88 14.46
C GLU A 101 20.77 -54.68 14.06
N ILE A 102 20.69 -55.93 14.49
CA ILE A 102 19.54 -56.80 14.26
C ILE A 102 18.93 -57.15 15.61
N TYR A 103 17.62 -56.91 15.70
CA TYR A 103 16.81 -57.19 16.89
C TYR A 103 15.81 -58.31 16.60
N ASN A 104 15.46 -59.07 17.66
CA ASN A 104 14.33 -60.03 17.59
C ASN A 104 12.98 -59.28 17.60
N ALA A 105 11.88 -60.03 17.45
CA ALA A 105 10.54 -59.49 17.51
C ALA A 105 10.17 -58.82 18.86
N ALA A 106 10.86 -59.18 19.94
CA ALA A 106 10.70 -58.60 21.28
C ALA A 106 11.49 -57.28 21.45
N GLY A 107 12.32 -56.91 20.45
CA GLY A 107 13.21 -55.74 20.54
C GLY A 107 14.49 -55.96 21.29
N GLU A 108 14.89 -57.22 21.48
CA GLU A 108 16.17 -57.56 22.11
C GLU A 108 17.26 -57.66 21.03
N GLU A 109 18.43 -57.08 21.31
CA GLU A 109 19.58 -57.04 20.43
C GLU A 109 20.15 -58.45 20.21
N ILE A 110 20.33 -58.85 18.95
CA ILE A 110 20.90 -60.17 18.59
C ILE A 110 22.31 -60.02 18.04
N VAL A 111 22.52 -59.10 17.13
CA VAL A 111 23.77 -58.88 16.43
C VAL A 111 24.07 -57.37 16.32
N VAL A 112 25.32 -57.03 16.59
CA VAL A 112 25.89 -55.70 16.37
C VAL A 112 27.09 -55.80 15.48
N ALA A 113 27.08 -55.13 14.34
CA ALA A 113 28.23 -54.94 13.49
C ALA A 113 28.52 -53.43 13.35
N GLN A 114 29.78 -53.04 13.51
CA GLN A 114 30.23 -51.66 13.49
C GLN A 114 31.44 -51.48 12.62
N SER A 115 31.55 -50.33 11.96
CA SER A 115 32.74 -49.95 11.21
C SER A 115 33.97 -49.85 12.12
N SER A 116 35.12 -50.14 11.54
CA SER A 116 36.42 -49.98 12.21
C SER A 116 36.80 -48.48 12.39
N ASP A 117 36.11 -47.57 11.71
CA ASP A 117 36.34 -46.13 11.84
C ASP A 117 35.98 -45.66 13.29
N PRO A 118 36.93 -45.05 14.02
CA PRO A 118 36.69 -44.56 15.37
C PRO A 118 35.57 -43.51 15.45
N PHE A 119 35.38 -42.73 14.41
CA PHE A 119 34.36 -41.71 14.39
C PHE A 119 32.96 -42.31 14.20
N ALA A 120 32.81 -43.24 13.27
CA ALA A 120 31.57 -43.98 13.06
C ALA A 120 31.16 -44.77 14.34
N ARG A 121 32.13 -45.36 15.03
CA ARG A 121 31.91 -46.04 16.29
C ARG A 121 31.42 -45.11 17.41
N HIS A 122 32.04 -43.92 17.56
CA HIS A 122 31.59 -42.92 18.52
C HIS A 122 30.16 -42.47 18.25
N LEU A 123 29.79 -42.28 16.98
CA LEU A 123 28.45 -41.91 16.59
C LEU A 123 27.44 -43.02 16.92
N ALA A 124 27.79 -44.27 16.65
CA ALA A 124 26.96 -45.41 16.98
C ALA A 124 26.74 -45.56 18.50
N GLU A 125 27.77 -45.28 19.31
CA GLU A 125 27.67 -45.31 20.77
C GLU A 125 26.87 -44.14 21.37
N SER A 126 26.85 -42.97 20.71
CA SER A 126 26.19 -41.75 21.19
C SER A 126 24.75 -41.60 20.68
N ARG A 127 24.26 -42.51 19.85
CA ARG A 127 22.93 -42.41 19.24
C ARG A 127 21.81 -42.63 20.25
N GLU A 128 20.66 -42.05 19.99
CA GLU A 128 19.41 -42.43 20.63
C GLU A 128 18.88 -43.74 20.02
N HIS A 129 18.57 -44.73 20.86
CA HIS A 129 17.91 -45.95 20.40
C HIS A 129 16.49 -45.60 19.90
N LEU A 130 16.17 -46.02 18.69
CA LEU A 130 14.82 -45.92 18.13
C LEU A 130 13.94 -47.00 18.76
N ASN A 131 12.71 -46.66 19.08
CA ASN A 131 11.80 -47.63 19.68
C ASN A 131 11.20 -48.55 18.60
N PRO A 132 11.11 -49.89 18.86
CA PRO A 132 10.44 -50.80 17.96
C PRO A 132 9.01 -50.37 17.68
N LYS A 133 8.67 -50.11 16.41
CA LYS A 133 7.32 -49.76 15.93
C LYS A 133 7.01 -50.52 14.64
N VAL A 134 5.74 -50.56 14.28
CA VAL A 134 5.26 -51.24 13.08
C VAL A 134 5.76 -50.54 11.81
N GLU A 135 6.08 -49.25 11.87
CA GLU A 135 6.52 -48.45 10.70
C GLU A 135 8.02 -48.17 10.80
N ALA A 136 8.66 -48.07 9.64
CA ALA A 136 10.04 -47.66 9.54
C ALA A 136 10.24 -46.23 10.08
N GLN A 137 11.31 -46.02 10.85
CA GLN A 137 11.67 -44.75 11.44
C GLN A 137 13.04 -44.34 10.92
N TYR A 138 13.27 -43.02 10.82
CA TYR A 138 14.59 -42.49 10.47
C TYR A 138 14.93 -41.26 11.30
N LYS A 139 16.22 -41.00 11.48
CA LYS A 139 16.73 -39.83 12.16
C LYS A 139 18.04 -39.38 11.53
N PRO A 140 18.09 -38.15 10.98
CA PRO A 140 19.33 -37.60 10.43
C PRO A 140 20.24 -37.10 11.57
N HIS A 141 21.53 -37.32 11.40
CA HIS A 141 22.59 -36.83 12.29
C HIS A 141 23.64 -36.09 11.47
N PHE A 142 23.91 -34.84 11.82
CA PHE A 142 24.93 -34.01 11.17
C PHE A 142 26.14 -33.89 12.10
N GLU A 143 27.29 -34.43 11.68
CA GLU A 143 28.53 -34.29 12.44
C GLU A 143 29.74 -34.15 11.48
N LYS A 144 30.64 -33.21 11.81
CA LYS A 144 31.89 -32.96 11.05
C LYS A 144 31.71 -32.93 9.52
N ASN A 145 30.65 -32.25 9.06
CA ASN A 145 30.33 -32.08 7.62
C ASN A 145 29.95 -33.39 6.90
N THR A 146 29.53 -34.41 7.65
CA THR A 146 29.00 -35.66 7.16
C THR A 146 27.57 -35.85 7.64
N LEU A 147 26.69 -36.29 6.74
CA LEU A 147 25.32 -36.65 7.08
C LEU A 147 25.26 -38.17 7.31
N PHE A 148 24.76 -38.54 8.45
CA PHE A 148 24.40 -39.91 8.79
C PHE A 148 22.88 -39.97 8.93
N VAL A 149 22.29 -41.00 8.36
CA VAL A 149 20.85 -41.27 8.56
C VAL A 149 20.70 -42.61 9.24
N GLN A 150 20.21 -42.56 10.50
CA GLN A 150 19.83 -43.73 11.28
C GLN A 150 18.44 -44.16 10.83
N THR A 151 18.30 -45.40 10.42
CA THR A 151 17.01 -45.99 10.00
C THR A 151 16.70 -47.19 10.89
N PHE A 152 15.43 -47.38 11.24
CA PHE A 152 14.93 -48.52 11.97
C PHE A 152 13.78 -49.14 11.16
N THR A 153 14.00 -50.33 10.60
CA THR A 153 13.10 -50.96 9.65
C THR A 153 12.58 -52.29 10.19
N PRO A 154 11.27 -52.52 10.26
CA PRO A 154 10.72 -53.81 10.63
C PRO A 154 11.06 -54.88 9.58
N LEU A 155 11.42 -56.08 10.03
CA LEU A 155 11.63 -57.26 9.22
C LEU A 155 10.30 -58.02 9.14
N GLU A 156 9.59 -57.91 8.02
CA GLU A 156 8.27 -58.49 7.82
C GLU A 156 8.34 -59.74 6.98
N LEU A 157 7.67 -60.81 7.43
CA LEU A 157 7.63 -62.07 6.72
C LEU A 157 6.20 -62.48 6.37
N GLY A 158 6.03 -62.96 5.11
CA GLY A 158 4.78 -63.49 4.55
C GLY A 158 3.76 -62.41 4.14
N GLN A 159 2.59 -62.90 3.71
CA GLN A 159 1.50 -62.00 3.28
C GLN A 159 0.75 -61.31 4.41
N ASP A 160 0.98 -61.78 5.63
CA ASP A 160 0.30 -61.24 6.83
C ASP A 160 1.13 -60.13 7.50
N ASN A 161 2.26 -59.68 6.89
CA ASN A 161 3.19 -58.69 7.43
C ASN A 161 3.60 -58.97 8.89
N ARG A 162 3.85 -60.24 9.21
CA ARG A 162 4.28 -60.62 10.55
C ARG A 162 5.72 -60.14 10.79
N ILE A 163 5.89 -59.28 11.79
CA ILE A 163 7.21 -58.78 12.19
C ILE A 163 7.95 -59.91 12.93
N ILE A 164 9.11 -60.29 12.40
CA ILE A 164 10.00 -61.29 12.94
C ILE A 164 11.25 -60.72 13.61
N GLY A 165 11.46 -59.41 13.47
CA GLY A 165 12.55 -58.68 14.02
C GLY A 165 12.62 -57.25 13.49
N TYR A 166 13.71 -56.57 13.81
CA TYR A 166 13.95 -55.23 13.34
C TYR A 166 15.42 -55.10 12.90
N LEU A 167 15.63 -54.24 11.91
CA LEU A 167 16.94 -53.89 11.38
C LEU A 167 17.20 -52.39 11.62
N GLU A 168 18.26 -52.10 12.40
CA GLU A 168 18.73 -50.73 12.57
C GLU A 168 20.00 -50.54 11.75
N LEU A 169 20.01 -49.53 10.91
CA LEU A 169 21.12 -49.21 10.02
C LEU A 169 21.51 -47.73 10.19
N MET A 170 22.78 -47.45 10.05
CA MET A 170 23.29 -46.10 9.92
C MET A 170 23.96 -45.93 8.58
N TYR A 171 23.29 -45.21 7.70
CA TYR A 171 23.78 -44.88 6.35
C TYR A 171 24.66 -43.65 6.40
N THR A 172 25.81 -43.66 5.78
CA THR A 172 26.75 -42.55 5.72
C THR A 172 26.77 -41.97 4.31
N TYR A 173 26.37 -40.72 4.19
CA TYR A 173 26.48 -40.02 2.90
C TYR A 173 27.90 -39.56 2.67
N PRO A 174 28.54 -39.99 1.51
CA PRO A 174 29.89 -39.54 1.16
C PRO A 174 29.98 -38.01 1.09
N PRO A 175 31.04 -37.37 1.62
CA PRO A 175 31.20 -35.92 1.57
C PRO A 175 31.10 -35.30 0.18
N GLN A 176 31.45 -36.10 -0.87
CA GLN A 176 31.33 -35.65 -2.27
C GLN A 176 29.87 -35.42 -2.71
N LEU A 177 28.91 -36.24 -2.21
CA LEU A 177 27.48 -36.05 -2.50
C LEU A 177 26.93 -34.81 -1.82
N LEU A 178 27.30 -34.57 -0.57
CA LEU A 178 26.92 -33.34 0.15
C LEU A 178 27.52 -32.11 -0.52
N LYS A 179 28.77 -32.16 -0.97
CA LYS A 179 29.39 -31.07 -1.73
C LYS A 179 28.64 -30.78 -3.03
N ARG A 180 28.27 -31.81 -3.78
CA ARG A 180 27.49 -31.66 -5.01
C ARG A 180 26.12 -31.09 -4.79
N GLN A 181 25.44 -31.50 -3.72
CA GLN A 181 24.18 -30.90 -3.26
C GLN A 181 24.34 -29.41 -2.96
N HIS A 182 25.41 -29.02 -2.26
CA HIS A 182 25.73 -27.62 -1.98
C HIS A 182 25.96 -26.81 -3.27
N GLU A 183 26.67 -27.38 -4.26
CA GLU A 183 26.90 -26.74 -5.56
C GLU A 183 25.57 -26.49 -6.29
N TYR A 184 24.68 -27.49 -6.35
CA TYR A 184 23.34 -27.33 -6.92
C TYR A 184 22.49 -26.28 -6.20
N LEU A 185 22.56 -26.21 -4.86
CA LEU A 185 21.86 -25.18 -4.09
C LEU A 185 22.37 -23.78 -4.44
N ILE A 186 23.69 -23.61 -4.54
CA ILE A 186 24.28 -22.32 -4.92
C ILE A 186 23.85 -21.92 -6.35
N GLU A 187 23.92 -22.85 -7.30
CA GLU A 187 23.46 -22.59 -8.68
C GLU A 187 21.98 -22.21 -8.74
N ALA A 188 21.10 -22.90 -7.99
CA ALA A 188 19.69 -22.61 -7.92
C ALA A 188 19.43 -21.22 -7.30
N VAL A 189 20.13 -20.86 -6.23
CA VAL A 189 20.05 -19.53 -5.61
C VAL A 189 20.50 -18.44 -6.58
N ILE A 190 21.60 -18.64 -7.29
CA ILE A 190 22.09 -17.70 -8.31
C ILE A 190 21.05 -17.53 -9.42
N ALA A 191 20.46 -18.62 -9.92
CA ALA A 191 19.43 -18.57 -10.95
C ALA A 191 18.19 -17.79 -10.50
N VAL A 192 17.74 -18.00 -9.25
CA VAL A 192 16.64 -17.22 -8.64
C VAL A 192 16.97 -15.75 -8.56
N VAL A 193 18.15 -15.40 -8.06
CA VAL A 193 18.60 -14.00 -7.95
C VAL A 193 18.64 -13.33 -9.32
N ILE A 194 19.21 -14.01 -10.32
CA ILE A 194 19.24 -13.50 -11.71
C ILE A 194 17.82 -13.28 -12.24
N SER A 195 16.91 -14.26 -12.04
CA SER A 195 15.52 -14.14 -12.47
C SER A 195 14.80 -12.94 -11.84
N ILE A 196 15.02 -12.70 -10.55
CA ILE A 196 14.45 -11.53 -9.83
C ILE A 196 15.02 -10.24 -10.41
N LEU A 197 16.32 -10.17 -10.66
CA LEU A 197 16.96 -8.98 -11.23
C LEU A 197 16.46 -8.69 -12.66
N LEU A 198 16.30 -9.70 -13.49
CA LEU A 198 15.73 -9.57 -14.84
C LEU A 198 14.27 -9.10 -14.79
N THR A 199 13.48 -9.67 -13.90
CA THR A 199 12.08 -9.25 -13.70
C THR A 199 12.02 -7.79 -13.22
N ALA A 200 12.85 -7.40 -12.27
CA ALA A 200 12.95 -6.03 -11.81
C ALA A 200 13.37 -5.06 -12.93
N LEU A 201 14.33 -5.45 -13.77
CA LEU A 201 14.81 -4.68 -14.92
C LEU A 201 13.68 -4.37 -15.91
N VAL A 202 12.78 -5.34 -16.14
CA VAL A 202 11.62 -5.17 -17.05
C VAL A 202 10.50 -4.38 -16.40
N LEU A 203 10.12 -4.72 -15.16
CA LEU A 203 8.98 -4.10 -14.48
C LEU A 203 9.23 -2.66 -14.06
N TYR A 204 10.46 -2.33 -13.67
CA TYR A 204 10.82 -1.00 -13.17
C TYR A 204 10.50 0.14 -14.17
N PRO A 205 10.95 0.09 -15.44
CA PRO A 205 10.62 1.13 -16.42
C PRO A 205 9.13 1.19 -16.75
N ILE A 206 8.42 0.06 -16.73
CA ILE A 206 6.97 0.01 -16.95
C ILE A 206 6.24 0.76 -15.83
N LEU A 207 6.59 0.49 -14.56
CA LEU A 207 6.03 1.19 -13.41
C LEU A 207 6.29 2.70 -13.46
N LEU A 208 7.51 3.11 -13.80
CA LEU A 208 7.84 4.52 -13.94
C LEU A 208 7.02 5.19 -15.05
N ARG A 209 6.87 4.51 -16.19
CA ARG A 209 6.04 5.02 -17.29
C ARG A 209 4.58 5.15 -16.87
N LEU A 210 4.03 4.15 -16.18
CA LEU A 210 2.66 4.18 -15.69
C LEU A 210 2.42 5.35 -14.71
N ILE A 211 3.31 5.54 -13.75
CA ILE A 211 3.23 6.65 -12.79
C ILE A 211 3.27 7.99 -13.53
N ASN A 212 4.17 8.16 -14.51
CA ASN A 212 4.25 9.39 -15.29
C ASN A 212 2.95 9.63 -16.10
N VAL A 213 2.39 8.60 -16.72
CA VAL A 213 1.12 8.70 -17.46
C VAL A 213 -0.01 9.10 -16.54
N VAL A 214 -0.15 8.45 -15.37
CA VAL A 214 -1.19 8.77 -14.38
C VAL A 214 -1.06 10.21 -13.88
N ASN A 215 0.17 10.66 -13.57
CA ASN A 215 0.40 12.04 -13.16
C ASN A 215 0.06 13.05 -14.27
N GLN A 216 0.45 12.79 -15.52
CA GLN A 216 0.10 13.64 -16.65
C GLN A 216 -1.42 13.71 -16.84
N GLN A 217 -2.13 12.60 -16.76
CA GLN A 217 -3.59 12.56 -16.84
C GLN A 217 -4.24 13.35 -15.69
N LYS A 218 -3.76 13.18 -14.45
CA LYS A 218 -4.22 13.95 -13.29
C LYS A 218 -4.08 15.45 -13.53
N HIS A 219 -2.91 15.90 -14.01
CA HIS A 219 -2.66 17.31 -14.32
C HIS A 219 -3.53 17.81 -15.46
N ALA A 220 -3.75 17.01 -16.53
CA ALA A 220 -4.59 17.38 -17.65
C ALA A 220 -6.06 17.53 -17.23
N ILE A 221 -6.59 16.59 -16.43
CA ILE A 221 -7.95 16.66 -15.89
C ILE A 221 -8.12 17.90 -15.02
N LEU A 222 -7.20 18.15 -14.11
CA LEU A 222 -7.25 19.32 -13.24
C LEU A 222 -7.23 20.62 -14.05
N LYS A 223 -6.33 20.72 -15.02
CA LYS A 223 -6.26 21.88 -15.93
C LYS A 223 -7.56 22.07 -16.69
N GLY A 224 -8.13 21.00 -17.25
CA GLY A 224 -9.42 21.06 -17.94
C GLY A 224 -10.57 21.51 -17.03
N ASN A 225 -10.62 21.04 -15.80
CA ASN A 225 -11.61 21.46 -14.81
C ASN A 225 -11.49 22.95 -14.47
N LEU A 226 -10.27 23.45 -14.29
CA LEU A 226 -10.02 24.87 -14.00
C LEU A 226 -10.35 25.76 -15.21
N GLU A 227 -9.98 25.35 -16.41
CA GLU A 227 -10.35 26.05 -17.64
C GLU A 227 -11.87 26.11 -17.82
N MET A 228 -12.58 25.01 -17.57
CA MET A 228 -14.04 24.97 -17.64
C MET A 228 -14.69 25.88 -16.59
N MET A 229 -14.20 25.85 -15.34
CA MET A 229 -14.66 26.72 -14.27
C MET A 229 -14.47 28.21 -14.62
N THR A 230 -13.31 28.55 -15.15
CA THR A 230 -13.00 29.92 -15.60
C THR A 230 -13.90 30.34 -16.73
N LEU A 231 -14.17 29.43 -17.67
CA LEU A 231 -15.06 29.70 -18.82
C LEU A 231 -16.51 29.91 -18.36
N LEU A 232 -17.01 29.07 -17.43
CA LEU A 232 -18.35 29.23 -16.86
C LEU A 232 -18.49 30.56 -16.09
N GLY A 233 -17.55 30.90 -15.22
CA GLY A 233 -17.55 32.20 -14.52
C GLY A 233 -17.51 33.37 -15.46
N SER A 234 -16.71 33.32 -16.53
CA SER A 234 -16.66 34.37 -17.57
C SER A 234 -17.95 34.49 -18.41
N ALA A 235 -18.59 33.35 -18.68
CA ALA A 235 -19.86 33.37 -19.44
C ALA A 235 -20.97 34.06 -18.64
N ILE A 236 -21.00 33.84 -17.32
CA ILE A 236 -21.98 34.48 -16.42
C ILE A 236 -21.70 35.97 -16.31
N SER A 237 -20.45 36.37 -16.04
CA SER A 237 -20.05 37.77 -15.95
C SER A 237 -20.35 38.57 -17.23
N LYS A 238 -20.29 37.94 -18.43
CA LYS A 238 -20.68 38.59 -19.68
C LYS A 238 -22.18 38.80 -19.80
N ARG A 239 -22.98 37.99 -19.14
CA ARG A 239 -24.44 38.15 -19.14
C ARG A 239 -24.90 39.12 -18.07
N ASP A 240 -24.24 39.15 -16.97
CA ASP A 240 -24.48 40.10 -15.86
C ASP A 240 -23.74 41.41 -16.08
N SER A 241 -24.08 42.43 -15.34
CA SER A 241 -23.40 43.71 -15.32
C SER A 241 -22.00 43.69 -14.68
N ASP A 242 -21.57 42.56 -14.17
CA ASP A 242 -20.24 42.39 -13.57
C ASP A 242 -19.15 42.21 -14.63
N THR A 243 -17.97 42.68 -14.31
CA THR A 243 -16.83 42.57 -15.22
C THR A 243 -16.16 41.19 -15.08
N ASP A 244 -15.63 40.65 -16.19
CA ASP A 244 -14.84 39.41 -16.18
C ASP A 244 -13.74 39.41 -15.12
N ALA A 245 -13.20 40.57 -14.75
CA ALA A 245 -12.16 40.74 -13.73
C ALA A 245 -12.68 40.57 -12.28
N HIS A 246 -14.00 40.73 -12.03
CA HIS A 246 -14.61 40.61 -10.72
C HIS A 246 -14.36 39.24 -10.10
N ASN A 247 -14.73 38.15 -10.79
CA ASN A 247 -14.57 36.79 -10.24
C ASN A 247 -13.11 36.48 -9.86
N PHE A 248 -12.13 36.96 -10.63
CA PHE A 248 -10.72 36.82 -10.32
C PHE A 248 -10.33 37.59 -9.08
N ARG A 249 -10.74 38.89 -8.97
CA ARG A 249 -10.41 39.72 -7.79
C ARG A 249 -11.03 39.20 -6.52
N VAL A 250 -12.34 38.88 -6.54
CA VAL A 250 -13.05 38.36 -5.37
C VAL A 250 -12.39 37.06 -4.87
N THR A 251 -12.05 36.16 -5.81
CA THR A 251 -11.35 34.92 -5.46
C THR A 251 -9.98 35.21 -4.82
N LEU A 252 -9.20 36.13 -5.38
CA LEU A 252 -7.89 36.51 -4.83
C LEU A 252 -8.01 37.12 -3.43
N TYR A 253 -9.02 37.98 -3.21
CA TYR A 253 -9.33 38.57 -1.90
C TYR A 253 -9.74 37.50 -0.89
N ALA A 254 -10.66 36.62 -1.27
CA ALA A 254 -11.15 35.55 -0.41
C ALA A 254 -10.01 34.57 0.00
N ILE A 255 -9.16 34.20 -0.94
CA ILE A 255 -8.02 33.32 -0.67
C ILE A 255 -6.98 34.01 0.23
N ALA A 256 -6.69 35.29 0.03
CA ALA A 256 -5.77 36.02 0.90
C ALA A 256 -6.29 36.09 2.34
N LEU A 257 -7.60 36.31 2.54
CA LEU A 257 -8.21 36.25 3.86
C LEU A 257 -8.15 34.84 4.46
N ALA A 258 -8.48 33.80 3.67
CA ALA A 258 -8.41 32.42 4.11
C ALA A 258 -7.01 32.00 4.53
N GLU A 259 -5.97 32.47 3.83
CA GLU A 259 -4.57 32.24 4.21
C GLU A 259 -4.19 32.96 5.49
N SER A 260 -4.68 34.19 5.71
CA SER A 260 -4.36 34.97 6.91
C SER A 260 -4.96 34.41 8.20
N VAL A 261 -6.01 33.60 8.08
CA VAL A 261 -6.67 32.91 9.22
C VAL A 261 -6.31 31.42 9.27
N ASP A 262 -5.26 31.01 8.58
CA ASP A 262 -4.76 29.63 8.55
C ASP A 262 -5.83 28.57 8.19
N LEU A 263 -6.76 28.92 7.28
CA LEU A 263 -7.78 27.98 6.84
C LEU A 263 -7.12 26.73 6.22
N PRO A 264 -7.57 25.49 6.52
CA PRO A 264 -7.01 24.27 5.95
C PRO A 264 -7.01 24.24 4.42
N LEU A 265 -6.07 23.54 3.80
CA LEU A 265 -5.89 23.52 2.35
C LEU A 265 -7.14 23.05 1.58
N ASN A 266 -7.82 22.00 2.07
CA ASN A 266 -9.07 21.50 1.49
C ASN A 266 -10.17 22.58 1.50
N GLU A 267 -10.28 23.35 2.57
CA GLU A 267 -11.24 24.45 2.67
C GLU A 267 -10.89 25.60 1.71
N ARG A 268 -9.60 25.95 1.57
CA ARG A 268 -9.15 26.95 0.60
C ARG A 268 -9.40 26.50 -0.84
N GLN A 269 -9.25 25.19 -1.14
CA GLN A 269 -9.60 24.63 -2.45
C GLN A 269 -11.10 24.73 -2.73
N ALA A 270 -11.93 24.41 -1.73
CA ALA A 270 -13.38 24.54 -1.80
C ALA A 270 -13.82 26.00 -2.00
N LEU A 271 -13.23 26.92 -1.23
CA LEU A 271 -13.46 28.36 -1.36
C LEU A 271 -13.13 28.87 -2.76
N LEU A 272 -11.99 28.48 -3.34
CA LEU A 272 -11.59 28.87 -4.68
C LEU A 272 -12.61 28.42 -5.74
N LYS A 273 -13.06 27.16 -5.66
CA LYS A 273 -14.07 26.61 -6.58
C LYS A 273 -15.40 27.35 -6.46
N GLY A 274 -15.88 27.54 -5.22
CA GLY A 274 -17.14 28.21 -4.97
C GLY A 274 -17.12 29.69 -5.39
N ALA A 275 -16.03 30.39 -5.12
CA ALA A 275 -15.87 31.80 -5.49
C ALA A 275 -16.03 32.06 -6.99
N PHE A 276 -15.51 31.14 -7.81
CA PHE A 276 -15.63 31.29 -9.29
C PHE A 276 -17.04 31.06 -9.81
N VAL A 277 -17.82 30.22 -9.15
CA VAL A 277 -19.16 29.82 -9.61
C VAL A 277 -20.29 30.27 -8.68
N HIS A 278 -20.00 31.19 -7.74
CA HIS A 278 -20.99 31.62 -6.74
C HIS A 278 -22.31 32.07 -7.38
N ASP A 279 -22.22 32.77 -8.47
CA ASP A 279 -23.32 33.38 -9.21
C ASP A 279 -23.80 32.58 -10.43
N ILE A 280 -23.39 31.30 -10.56
CA ILE A 280 -23.71 30.49 -11.75
C ILE A 280 -25.23 30.38 -12.00
N GLY A 281 -26.03 30.39 -10.96
CA GLY A 281 -27.48 30.34 -11.07
C GLY A 281 -28.12 31.54 -11.70
N LYS A 282 -27.42 32.67 -11.85
CA LYS A 282 -27.91 33.83 -12.61
C LYS A 282 -28.23 33.52 -14.08
N ILE A 283 -27.72 32.41 -14.60
CA ILE A 283 -28.05 31.91 -15.92
C ILE A 283 -29.55 31.59 -16.08
N ALA A 284 -30.22 31.22 -14.99
CA ALA A 284 -31.64 30.91 -14.96
C ALA A 284 -32.53 32.16 -14.74
N ILE A 285 -31.95 33.32 -14.42
CA ILE A 285 -32.72 34.55 -14.18
C ILE A 285 -33.00 35.24 -15.52
N SER A 286 -34.23 35.73 -15.74
CA SER A 286 -34.59 36.41 -16.95
C SER A 286 -33.86 37.76 -17.11
N ASP A 287 -33.52 38.16 -18.36
CA ASP A 287 -32.82 39.39 -18.63
C ASP A 287 -33.62 40.64 -18.20
N THR A 288 -34.96 40.55 -18.18
CA THR A 288 -35.85 41.63 -17.71
C THR A 288 -35.61 41.96 -16.22
N ILE A 289 -35.17 40.98 -15.41
CA ILE A 289 -34.86 41.15 -14.00
C ILE A 289 -33.35 41.38 -13.83
N LEU A 290 -32.53 40.55 -14.46
CA LEU A 290 -31.06 40.57 -14.31
C LEU A 290 -30.46 41.89 -14.77
N LEU A 291 -30.95 42.42 -15.90
CA LEU A 291 -30.41 43.64 -16.55
C LEU A 291 -31.33 44.87 -16.33
N LYS A 292 -32.26 44.82 -15.40
CA LYS A 292 -33.16 45.93 -15.11
C LYS A 292 -32.40 47.21 -14.73
N PRO A 293 -32.63 48.31 -15.46
CA PRO A 293 -32.03 49.61 -15.11
C PRO A 293 -32.77 50.20 -13.89
N GLY A 294 -32.33 49.90 -12.71
CA GLY A 294 -32.91 50.45 -11.44
C GLY A 294 -33.16 49.40 -10.39
N PRO A 295 -33.74 49.75 -9.22
CA PRO A 295 -33.99 48.82 -8.15
C PRO A 295 -35.06 47.78 -8.52
N LEU A 296 -34.87 46.55 -8.06
CA LEU A 296 -35.87 45.48 -8.14
C LEU A 296 -36.99 45.74 -7.11
N ASN A 297 -38.25 45.48 -7.50
CA ASN A 297 -39.34 45.38 -6.53
C ASN A 297 -39.25 44.05 -5.73
N ASP A 298 -40.13 43.85 -4.74
CA ASP A 298 -40.09 42.68 -3.84
C ASP A 298 -40.29 41.35 -4.59
N GLU A 299 -41.13 41.31 -5.62
CA GLU A 299 -41.39 40.12 -6.44
C GLU A 299 -40.17 39.82 -7.33
N GLU A 300 -39.64 40.79 -8.01
CA GLU A 300 -38.42 40.66 -8.84
C GLU A 300 -37.21 40.27 -7.95
N PHE A 301 -37.09 40.84 -6.77
CA PHE A 301 -36.02 40.47 -5.86
C PHE A 301 -36.18 39.04 -5.32
N SER A 302 -37.43 38.58 -5.13
CA SER A 302 -37.70 37.18 -4.78
C SER A 302 -37.27 36.22 -5.86
N ILE A 303 -37.49 36.59 -7.14
CA ILE A 303 -36.99 35.83 -8.29
C ILE A 303 -35.46 35.90 -8.34
N MET A 304 -34.87 37.10 -8.16
CA MET A 304 -33.40 37.22 -8.14
C MET A 304 -32.74 36.29 -7.11
N LYS A 305 -33.33 36.15 -5.91
CA LYS A 305 -32.82 35.25 -4.86
C LYS A 305 -32.78 33.77 -5.26
N THR A 306 -33.58 33.36 -6.26
CA THR A 306 -33.58 31.95 -6.71
C THR A 306 -32.29 31.58 -7.43
N HIS A 307 -31.41 32.54 -7.81
CA HIS A 307 -30.12 32.20 -8.41
C HIS A 307 -29.27 31.30 -7.46
N VAL A 308 -29.47 31.39 -6.16
CA VAL A 308 -28.78 30.52 -5.19
C VAL A 308 -29.20 29.06 -5.37
N SER A 309 -30.52 28.78 -5.40
CA SER A 309 -31.03 27.40 -5.61
C SER A 309 -30.72 26.88 -7.00
N GLU A 310 -30.91 27.72 -8.03
CA GLU A 310 -30.55 27.36 -9.42
C GLU A 310 -29.03 27.07 -9.55
N GLY A 311 -28.19 27.84 -8.84
CA GLY A 311 -26.76 27.62 -8.80
C GLY A 311 -26.40 26.28 -8.17
N LEU A 312 -27.05 25.91 -7.08
CA LEU A 312 -26.88 24.59 -6.44
C LEU A 312 -27.29 23.44 -7.35
N ASP A 313 -28.40 23.59 -8.07
CA ASP A 313 -28.89 22.58 -9.02
C ASP A 313 -27.91 22.40 -10.19
N ILE A 314 -27.36 23.49 -10.71
CA ILE A 314 -26.36 23.43 -11.78
C ILE A 314 -25.09 22.70 -11.34
N ILE A 315 -24.54 23.04 -10.16
CA ILE A 315 -23.31 22.41 -9.69
C ILE A 315 -23.51 20.99 -9.15
N HIS A 316 -24.77 20.57 -8.88
CA HIS A 316 -25.09 19.25 -8.34
C HIS A 316 -24.53 18.11 -9.21
N SER A 317 -24.55 18.25 -10.52
CA SER A 317 -24.06 17.22 -11.47
C SER A 317 -22.53 17.18 -11.60
N ALA A 318 -21.82 18.18 -11.08
CA ALA A 318 -20.39 18.32 -11.22
C ALA A 318 -19.67 18.04 -9.90
N SER A 319 -19.30 16.77 -9.63
CA SER A 319 -18.70 16.33 -8.37
C SER A 319 -17.49 17.19 -7.92
N TRP A 320 -16.70 17.67 -8.87
CA TRP A 320 -15.53 18.51 -8.58
C TRP A 320 -15.91 19.92 -8.08
N LEU A 321 -17.03 20.47 -8.51
CA LEU A 321 -17.56 21.79 -8.09
C LEU A 321 -18.37 21.69 -6.78
N GLN A 322 -18.87 20.53 -6.44
CA GLN A 322 -19.63 20.29 -5.21
C GLN A 322 -18.88 20.70 -3.93
N GLU A 323 -17.55 20.61 -3.94
CA GLU A 323 -16.74 21.07 -2.81
C GLU A 323 -16.91 22.59 -2.53
N GLY A 324 -17.23 23.38 -3.58
CA GLY A 324 -17.49 24.82 -3.50
C GLY A 324 -18.93 25.21 -3.13
N ARG A 325 -19.82 24.23 -2.90
CA ARG A 325 -21.26 24.45 -2.67
C ARG A 325 -21.60 25.45 -1.57
N ASP A 326 -20.79 25.49 -0.51
CA ASP A 326 -21.07 26.35 0.63
C ASP A 326 -21.01 27.83 0.29
N VAL A 327 -20.13 28.22 -0.63
CA VAL A 327 -20.07 29.59 -1.16
C VAL A 327 -21.31 29.86 -2.02
N VAL A 328 -21.64 28.97 -2.96
CA VAL A 328 -22.82 29.11 -3.83
C VAL A 328 -24.11 29.19 -3.00
N ALA A 329 -24.26 28.36 -1.97
CA ALA A 329 -25.46 28.27 -1.18
C ALA A 329 -25.66 29.46 -0.21
N PHE A 330 -24.56 30.04 0.32
CA PHE A 330 -24.65 30.88 1.52
C PHE A 330 -23.91 32.22 1.41
N HIS A 331 -23.41 32.63 0.22
CA HIS A 331 -22.66 33.87 0.08
C HIS A 331 -23.51 35.13 0.35
N HIS A 332 -24.82 35.03 0.34
CA HIS A 332 -25.73 36.11 0.69
C HIS A 332 -26.30 36.02 2.11
N GLU A 333 -25.87 35.04 2.89
CA GLU A 333 -26.21 34.99 4.31
C GLU A 333 -25.47 36.08 5.09
N LYS A 334 -26.12 36.62 6.14
CA LYS A 334 -25.56 37.63 7.01
C LYS A 334 -25.44 37.10 8.44
N VAL A 335 -24.41 37.53 9.14
CA VAL A 335 -24.11 37.02 10.47
C VAL A 335 -25.21 37.28 11.51
N ASP A 336 -26.04 38.30 11.28
CA ASP A 336 -27.22 38.62 12.09
C ASP A 336 -28.47 37.79 11.76
N GLY A 337 -28.42 36.95 10.72
CA GLY A 337 -29.53 36.13 10.23
C GLY A 337 -30.49 36.86 9.28
N SER A 338 -30.24 38.12 8.91
CA SER A 338 -31.08 38.88 7.96
C SER A 338 -30.77 38.59 6.50
N GLY A 339 -29.87 37.63 6.23
CA GLY A 339 -29.49 37.18 4.88
C GLY A 339 -30.49 36.23 4.26
N TYR A 340 -30.10 35.63 3.10
CA TYR A 340 -30.88 34.62 2.38
C TYR A 340 -29.94 33.57 1.80
N PRO A 341 -30.42 32.35 1.41
CA PRO A 341 -31.83 31.95 1.33
C PRO A 341 -32.43 31.44 2.67
N ASN A 342 -31.59 31.02 3.63
CA ASN A 342 -32.03 30.27 4.80
C ASN A 342 -32.11 31.14 6.07
N GLY A 343 -31.57 32.35 6.08
CA GLY A 343 -31.48 33.22 7.26
C GLY A 343 -30.54 32.64 8.33
N LEU A 344 -29.46 32.00 7.93
CA LEU A 344 -28.45 31.45 8.84
C LEU A 344 -27.74 32.58 9.59
N ALA A 345 -27.42 32.31 10.86
CA ALA A 345 -26.74 33.30 11.69
C ALA A 345 -25.41 32.77 12.23
N ARG A 346 -24.43 33.66 12.35
CA ARG A 346 -23.13 33.40 13.00
C ARG A 346 -22.43 32.13 12.46
N ASN A 347 -22.09 31.22 13.36
CA ASN A 347 -21.34 29.99 13.01
C ASN A 347 -22.15 28.93 12.25
N HIS A 348 -23.46 29.11 12.09
CA HIS A 348 -24.26 28.26 11.21
C HIS A 348 -23.98 28.55 9.72
N ILE A 349 -23.44 29.75 9.43
CA ILE A 349 -22.96 30.07 8.08
C ILE A 349 -21.56 29.40 7.91
N PRO A 350 -21.35 28.56 6.90
CA PRO A 350 -20.04 27.96 6.64
C PRO A 350 -18.95 29.03 6.49
N ILE A 351 -17.75 28.71 6.98
CA ILE A 351 -16.65 29.68 7.01
C ILE A 351 -16.29 30.22 5.62
N ASN A 352 -16.35 29.37 4.60
CA ASN A 352 -16.07 29.75 3.22
C ASN A 352 -17.05 30.82 2.71
N ALA A 353 -18.33 30.70 3.06
CA ALA A 353 -19.33 31.70 2.70
C ALA A 353 -19.11 33.02 3.45
N ARG A 354 -18.76 32.98 4.75
CA ARG A 354 -18.44 34.19 5.54
C ARG A 354 -17.22 34.92 5.02
N ILE A 355 -16.16 34.19 4.60
CA ILE A 355 -14.96 34.76 3.97
C ILE A 355 -15.31 35.39 2.63
N PHE A 356 -16.07 34.66 1.80
CA PHE A 356 -16.44 35.12 0.48
C PHE A 356 -17.28 36.37 0.51
N ALA A 357 -18.28 36.47 1.39
CA ALA A 357 -19.17 37.65 1.54
C ALA A 357 -18.39 38.95 1.78
N LEU A 358 -17.32 38.92 2.59
CA LEU A 358 -16.44 40.09 2.78
C LEU A 358 -15.71 40.48 1.49
N ALA A 359 -15.15 39.51 0.78
CA ALA A 359 -14.40 39.72 -0.46
C ALA A 359 -15.31 40.26 -1.56
N ASP A 360 -16.51 39.71 -1.71
CA ASP A 360 -17.50 40.10 -2.72
C ASP A 360 -18.00 41.54 -2.49
N VAL A 361 -18.41 41.85 -1.26
CA VAL A 361 -18.85 43.22 -0.93
C VAL A 361 -17.71 44.24 -1.09
N PHE A 362 -16.47 43.88 -0.71
CA PHE A 362 -15.32 44.75 -0.91
C PHE A 362 -15.08 45.06 -2.38
N ASP A 363 -15.13 44.06 -3.25
CA ASP A 363 -15.02 44.27 -4.71
C ASP A 363 -16.17 45.10 -5.25
N ALA A 364 -17.41 44.82 -4.83
CA ALA A 364 -18.60 45.58 -5.24
C ALA A 364 -18.55 47.05 -4.85
N LEU A 365 -17.87 47.38 -3.73
CA LEU A 365 -17.68 48.77 -3.30
C LEU A 365 -16.54 49.47 -4.03
N THR A 366 -15.45 48.75 -4.32
CA THR A 366 -14.21 49.33 -4.85
C THR A 366 -14.05 49.25 -6.36
N SER A 367 -14.86 48.42 -7.04
CA SER A 367 -14.77 48.24 -8.49
C SER A 367 -15.78 49.11 -9.25
N LYS A 368 -15.41 49.49 -10.48
CA LYS A 368 -16.31 50.20 -11.39
C LYS A 368 -17.36 49.24 -11.93
N ARG A 369 -18.65 49.61 -11.81
CA ARG A 369 -19.79 48.89 -12.36
C ARG A 369 -20.53 49.80 -13.36
N PRO A 370 -21.31 49.28 -14.33
CA PRO A 370 -22.00 50.10 -15.35
C PRO A 370 -22.83 51.25 -14.80
N TYR A 371 -23.37 51.09 -13.60
CA TYR A 371 -24.26 52.07 -12.95
C TYR A 371 -23.69 52.67 -11.68
N LYS A 372 -22.41 52.40 -11.35
CA LYS A 372 -21.78 52.82 -10.07
C LYS A 372 -20.29 53.08 -10.22
N GLU A 373 -19.86 54.29 -9.95
CA GLU A 373 -18.44 54.60 -9.83
C GLU A 373 -17.83 53.95 -8.56
N PRO A 374 -16.54 53.56 -8.58
CA PRO A 374 -15.85 52.95 -7.48
C PRO A 374 -15.79 53.93 -6.28
N MET A 375 -16.01 53.40 -5.08
CA MET A 375 -15.85 54.19 -3.88
C MET A 375 -14.36 54.31 -3.51
N PRO A 376 -13.94 55.43 -2.91
CA PRO A 376 -12.62 55.54 -2.31
C PRO A 376 -12.40 54.44 -1.27
N LEU A 377 -11.17 53.87 -1.26
CA LEU A 377 -10.82 52.74 -0.35
C LEU A 377 -11.27 53.01 1.10
N GLN A 378 -11.00 54.20 1.66
CA GLN A 378 -11.32 54.51 3.05
C GLN A 378 -12.83 54.41 3.33
N LYS A 379 -13.66 54.82 2.36
CA LYS A 379 -15.13 54.69 2.46
C LYS A 379 -15.57 53.24 2.43
N ALA A 380 -14.98 52.41 1.57
CA ALA A 380 -15.25 50.97 1.54
C ALA A 380 -14.87 50.32 2.86
N LEU A 381 -13.68 50.61 3.41
CA LEU A 381 -13.26 50.09 4.73
C LEU A 381 -14.18 50.51 5.87
N THR A 382 -14.72 51.73 5.81
CA THR A 382 -15.69 52.19 6.79
C THR A 382 -16.98 51.37 6.74
N ILE A 383 -17.54 51.14 5.56
CA ILE A 383 -18.73 50.29 5.35
C ILE A 383 -18.51 48.86 5.87
N LEU A 384 -17.36 48.26 5.59
CA LEU A 384 -17.04 46.93 6.12
C LEU A 384 -16.96 46.90 7.63
N ARG A 385 -16.39 47.95 8.24
CA ARG A 385 -16.30 48.09 9.70
C ARG A 385 -17.68 48.28 10.34
N GLU A 386 -18.57 49.06 9.74
CA GLU A 386 -19.95 49.25 10.16
C GLU A 386 -20.78 47.97 10.05
N GLY A 387 -20.49 47.13 9.06
CA GLY A 387 -21.13 45.82 8.89
C GLY A 387 -20.62 44.72 9.85
N ARG A 388 -19.60 45.02 10.67
CA ARG A 388 -19.00 44.06 11.61
C ARG A 388 -20.00 43.60 12.66
N GLY A 389 -20.25 42.30 12.75
CA GLY A 389 -21.18 41.69 13.71
C GLY A 389 -22.66 41.70 13.28
N ASN A 390 -22.98 42.39 12.18
CA ASN A 390 -24.30 42.38 11.54
C ASN A 390 -24.24 41.63 10.22
N HIS A 391 -23.63 42.22 9.22
CA HIS A 391 -23.45 41.59 7.90
C HIS A 391 -22.30 40.57 7.95
N PHE A 392 -21.17 40.92 8.53
CA PHE A 392 -19.92 40.19 8.47
C PHE A 392 -19.47 39.61 9.82
N ASP A 393 -18.77 38.49 9.75
CA ASP A 393 -18.12 37.88 10.91
C ASP A 393 -17.09 38.83 11.51
N PRO A 394 -17.17 39.11 12.85
CA PRO A 394 -16.28 40.06 13.50
C PRO A 394 -14.79 39.75 13.35
N ALA A 395 -14.39 38.50 13.54
CA ALA A 395 -12.98 38.09 13.46
C ALA A 395 -12.44 38.16 12.05
N LEU A 396 -13.22 37.69 11.07
CA LEU A 396 -12.88 37.78 9.66
C LEU A 396 -12.83 39.22 9.16
N THR A 397 -13.73 40.08 9.65
CA THR A 397 -13.72 41.52 9.31
C THR A 397 -12.46 42.20 9.84
N ASP A 398 -12.07 41.94 11.09
CA ASP A 398 -10.85 42.48 11.65
C ASP A 398 -9.61 42.09 10.89
N ALA A 399 -9.50 40.79 10.50
CA ALA A 399 -8.42 40.28 9.67
C ALA A 399 -8.42 40.91 8.26
N PHE A 400 -9.60 40.99 7.63
CA PHE A 400 -9.70 41.55 6.27
C PHE A 400 -9.34 43.04 6.22
N LEU A 401 -9.76 43.84 7.21
CA LEU A 401 -9.43 45.26 7.29
C LEU A 401 -7.91 45.53 7.36
N GLN A 402 -7.14 44.59 7.90
CA GLN A 402 -5.68 44.69 7.91
C GLN A 402 -5.09 44.38 6.53
N LEU A 403 -5.68 43.45 5.79
CA LEU A 403 -5.21 43.03 4.47
C LEU A 403 -5.67 43.95 3.32
N ALA A 404 -6.87 44.51 3.45
CA ALA A 404 -7.56 45.20 2.36
C ALA A 404 -6.76 46.33 1.69
N PRO A 405 -5.96 47.19 2.43
CA PRO A 405 -5.15 48.20 1.78
C PRO A 405 -4.10 47.64 0.81
N ASP A 406 -3.45 46.53 1.17
CA ASP A 406 -2.48 45.87 0.33
C ASP A 406 -3.13 45.10 -0.83
N LEU A 407 -4.27 44.43 -0.57
CA LEU A 407 -5.05 43.79 -1.61
C LEU A 407 -5.56 44.78 -2.64
N TYR A 408 -6.05 45.94 -2.20
CA TYR A 408 -6.47 47.01 -3.09
C TYR A 408 -5.33 47.50 -3.95
N ARG A 409 -4.15 47.80 -3.36
CA ARG A 409 -2.96 48.25 -4.08
C ARG A 409 -2.49 47.23 -5.10
N ASN A 410 -2.59 45.95 -4.79
CA ASN A 410 -2.06 44.87 -5.60
C ASN A 410 -2.98 44.42 -6.73
N TYR A 411 -4.29 44.58 -6.58
CA TYR A 411 -5.27 44.00 -7.54
C TYR A 411 -6.21 44.98 -8.16
N TYR A 412 -6.39 46.20 -7.61
CA TYR A 412 -7.25 47.22 -8.15
C TYR A 412 -6.71 47.73 -9.49
N GLY A 413 -7.58 47.81 -10.48
CA GLY A 413 -7.24 48.33 -11.82
C GLY A 413 -6.44 47.38 -12.70
N LEU A 414 -6.09 46.18 -12.21
CA LEU A 414 -5.46 45.18 -13.04
C LEU A 414 -6.43 44.64 -14.11
N GLU A 415 -5.90 44.35 -15.28
CA GLU A 415 -6.65 43.69 -16.33
C GLU A 415 -6.86 42.21 -16.02
N ARG A 416 -7.90 41.61 -16.61
CA ARG A 416 -8.22 40.18 -16.48
C ARG A 416 -7.00 39.26 -16.60
N ARG A 417 -6.16 39.47 -17.61
CA ARG A 417 -4.99 38.62 -17.91
C ARG A 417 -3.98 38.58 -16.75
N GLU A 418 -3.76 39.71 -16.12
CA GLU A 418 -2.83 39.84 -14.99
C GLU A 418 -3.40 39.13 -13.74
N LEU A 419 -4.69 39.30 -13.44
CA LEU A 419 -5.39 38.63 -12.35
C LEU A 419 -5.41 37.13 -12.56
N GLU A 420 -5.67 36.66 -13.77
CA GLU A 420 -5.63 35.25 -14.15
C GLU A 420 -4.22 34.64 -13.92
N GLN A 421 -3.15 35.33 -14.28
CA GLN A 421 -1.78 34.87 -14.02
C GLN A 421 -1.50 34.71 -12.52
N ARG A 422 -1.96 35.65 -11.69
CA ARG A 422 -1.79 35.59 -10.23
C ARG A 422 -2.59 34.43 -9.63
N LEU A 423 -3.81 34.24 -10.07
CA LEU A 423 -4.64 33.13 -9.64
C LEU A 423 -4.04 31.78 -10.05
N ASN A 424 -3.54 31.68 -11.28
CA ASN A 424 -2.88 30.46 -11.76
C ASN A 424 -1.68 30.06 -10.89
N HIS A 425 -0.98 31.02 -10.29
CA HIS A 425 0.08 30.74 -9.33
C HIS A 425 -0.46 30.10 -8.04
N ILE A 426 -1.56 30.60 -7.51
CA ILE A 426 -2.26 30.04 -6.35
C ILE A 426 -2.80 28.65 -6.65
N VAL A 427 -3.43 28.49 -7.81
CA VAL A 427 -3.97 27.20 -8.27
C VAL A 427 -2.87 26.13 -8.33
N LYS A 428 -1.71 26.46 -8.89
CA LYS A 428 -0.57 25.54 -8.89
C LYS A 428 -0.13 25.13 -7.48
N ARG A 429 -0.10 26.08 -6.54
CA ARG A 429 0.29 25.81 -5.15
C ARG A 429 -0.72 24.94 -4.40
N TYR A 430 -2.03 25.04 -4.74
CA TYR A 430 -3.09 24.33 -4.02
C TYR A 430 -3.42 22.97 -4.60
N PHE A 431 -3.23 22.77 -5.88
CA PHE A 431 -3.72 21.57 -6.58
C PHE A 431 -2.60 20.73 -7.22
N LEU A 432 -1.40 21.29 -7.37
CA LEU A 432 -0.26 20.64 -8.02
C LEU A 432 0.92 20.45 -7.08
#